data_6c07fa45f80fa1fa02be81182450f2e2
#
_entry.id   6c07fa45f80fa1fa02be81182450f2e2
#
_cell.length_a   1.000
_cell.length_b   1.000
_cell.length_c   1.000
_cell.angle_alpha   90.00
_cell.angle_beta   90.00
_cell.angle_gamma   90.00
#
_symmetry.space_group_name_H-M   'P 1'
#
loop_
_entity.id
_entity.type
_entity.pdbx_description
1 polymer ?
#
loop_
_entity_poly.entity_id
_entity_poly.type
_entity_poly.pdbx_seq_one_letter_code
_entity_poly.pdbx_strand_id
1 'polypeptide(L)'
;MTGTVAQINISRGGVPKYPIPEGLVTPLGIEGDLCAHPRFHGGPLQALLLICAEAIEILIGKGYPLFFGALGENITMRGIDPRGLRIGQRYRIGELLVELTKVRVPCSALDVYGSSIKRDLYDRRVKAGDPSSPNWGLSGMYATVIKTGAVRQEDIITLVDQAV
;
A
#
# COMPACT_ATOMS: atom_id res chain seq x y z
N MET A 1 4.12 10.79 -12.70
CA MET A 1 4.59 10.52 -11.32
C MET A 1 5.63 9.42 -11.35
N THR A 2 6.75 9.63 -10.73
CA THR A 2 7.85 8.67 -10.68
C THR A 2 8.36 8.58 -9.25
N GLY A 3 8.59 7.36 -8.77
CA GLY A 3 9.14 7.10 -7.45
C GLY A 3 9.99 5.85 -7.44
N THR A 4 10.29 5.35 -6.26
CA THR A 4 11.06 4.13 -6.06
C THR A 4 10.43 3.24 -5.00
N VAL A 5 10.77 1.96 -5.03
CA VAL A 5 10.42 0.99 -3.99
C VAL A 5 11.34 1.23 -2.79
N ALA A 6 10.79 1.75 -1.70
CA ALA A 6 11.56 1.94 -0.47
C ALA A 6 11.76 0.61 0.27
N GLN A 7 10.74 -0.24 0.31
CA GLN A 7 10.81 -1.54 0.98
C GLN A 7 9.74 -2.49 0.46
N ILE A 8 10.06 -3.78 0.46
CA ILE A 8 9.12 -4.87 0.13
C ILE A 8 8.91 -5.66 1.41
N ASN A 9 7.65 -5.94 1.75
CA ASN A 9 7.30 -6.54 3.04
C ASN A 9 6.37 -7.73 2.88
N ILE A 10 6.64 -8.76 3.67
CA ILE A 10 5.77 -9.93 3.79
C ILE A 10 5.59 -10.32 5.26
N SER A 11 4.55 -11.10 5.54
CA SER A 11 4.32 -11.70 6.85
C SER A 11 3.66 -13.07 6.70
N ARG A 12 3.60 -13.80 7.80
CA ARG A 12 2.83 -15.05 7.91
C ARG A 12 1.37 -14.81 8.30
N GLY A 13 0.91 -13.57 8.17
CA GLY A 13 -0.43 -13.10 8.48
C GLY A 13 -0.40 -11.91 9.44
N GLY A 14 -1.30 -10.92 9.17
CA GLY A 14 -1.44 -9.75 10.01
C GLY A 14 -0.32 -8.73 9.89
N VAL A 15 -0.34 -7.81 10.84
CA VAL A 15 0.64 -6.73 10.95
C VAL A 15 1.56 -6.97 12.16
N PRO A 16 2.81 -6.49 12.11
CA PRO A 16 3.48 -5.85 10.99
C PRO A 16 3.95 -6.85 9.93
N LYS A 17 4.29 -6.35 8.75
CA LYS A 17 5.05 -7.08 7.75
C LYS A 17 6.52 -6.70 7.84
N TYR A 18 7.39 -7.59 7.39
CA TYR A 18 8.85 -7.46 7.53
C TYR A 18 9.54 -7.45 6.18
N PRO A 19 10.69 -6.75 6.07
CA PRO A 19 11.37 -6.56 4.80
C PRO A 19 11.95 -7.84 4.22
N ILE A 20 11.87 -7.94 2.90
CA ILE A 20 12.60 -8.90 2.09
C ILE A 20 13.35 -8.16 0.97
N PRO A 21 14.50 -8.70 0.49
CA PRO A 21 15.31 -7.99 -0.50
C PRO A 21 14.68 -8.01 -1.91
N GLU A 22 13.93 -9.05 -2.22
CA GLU A 22 13.28 -9.28 -3.50
C GLU A 22 11.98 -10.05 -3.30
N GLY A 23 10.94 -9.69 -4.03
CA GLY A 23 9.66 -10.40 -4.03
C GLY A 23 9.30 -10.88 -5.44
N LEU A 24 8.84 -12.11 -5.56
CA LEU A 24 8.18 -12.58 -6.77
C LEU A 24 6.68 -12.36 -6.63
N VAL A 25 6.11 -11.56 -7.51
CA VAL A 25 4.72 -11.13 -7.44
C VAL A 25 3.89 -11.83 -8.49
N THR A 26 2.79 -12.42 -8.05
CA THR A 26 1.80 -13.13 -8.86
C THR A 26 0.44 -12.46 -8.71
N PRO A 27 -0.60 -12.87 -9.46
CA PRO A 27 -1.96 -12.36 -9.24
C PRO A 27 -2.51 -12.58 -7.82
N LEU A 28 -1.89 -13.46 -7.04
CA LEU A 28 -2.26 -13.73 -5.64
C LEU A 28 -1.48 -12.88 -4.63
N GLY A 29 -0.51 -12.08 -5.08
CA GLY A 29 0.35 -11.27 -4.23
C GLY A 29 1.81 -11.71 -4.27
N ILE A 30 2.59 -11.31 -3.26
CA ILE A 30 4.00 -11.69 -3.14
C ILE A 30 4.11 -13.14 -2.64
N GLU A 31 4.92 -13.95 -3.29
CA GLU A 31 5.20 -15.30 -2.82
C GLU A 31 5.76 -15.28 -1.40
N GLY A 32 5.21 -16.12 -0.52
CA GLY A 32 5.57 -16.20 0.89
C GLY A 32 4.79 -15.26 1.81
N ASP A 33 4.04 -14.32 1.25
CA ASP A 33 3.13 -13.47 2.03
C ASP A 33 1.80 -14.19 2.28
N LEU A 34 1.36 -14.21 3.53
CA LEU A 34 0.10 -14.83 3.93
C LEU A 34 -0.87 -13.77 4.45
N CYS A 35 -2.14 -13.92 4.08
CA CYS A 35 -3.21 -13.07 4.57
C CYS A 35 -3.86 -13.70 5.82
N ALA A 36 -3.91 -12.94 6.93
CA ALA A 36 -4.55 -13.41 8.16
C ALA A 36 -6.07 -13.56 8.02
N HIS A 37 -6.69 -12.72 7.20
CA HIS A 37 -8.15 -12.68 7.00
C HIS A 37 -8.50 -12.66 5.52
N PRO A 38 -8.41 -13.81 4.81
CA PRO A 38 -8.60 -13.86 3.34
C PRO A 38 -9.96 -13.39 2.85
N ARG A 39 -10.99 -13.45 3.70
CA ARG A 39 -12.34 -12.98 3.35
C ARG A 39 -12.43 -11.46 3.20
N PHE A 40 -11.57 -10.71 3.93
CA PHE A 40 -11.61 -9.24 4.00
C PHE A 40 -10.41 -8.61 3.31
N HIS A 41 -9.30 -9.33 3.24
CA HIS A 41 -8.04 -8.90 2.67
C HIS A 41 -7.54 -9.97 1.71
N GLY A 42 -6.83 -9.57 0.68
CA GLY A 42 -6.33 -10.47 -0.34
C GLY A 42 -7.33 -10.71 -1.48
N GLY A 43 -7.01 -11.68 -2.34
CA GLY A 43 -7.73 -11.95 -3.58
C GLY A 43 -7.23 -11.09 -4.75
N PRO A 44 -7.70 -11.35 -5.99
CA PRO A 44 -7.14 -10.74 -7.20
C PRO A 44 -7.21 -9.21 -7.24
N LEU A 45 -8.24 -8.61 -6.65
CA LEU A 45 -8.40 -7.15 -6.61
C LEU A 45 -7.68 -6.49 -5.43
N GLN A 46 -7.15 -7.28 -4.52
CA GLN A 46 -6.42 -6.84 -3.34
C GLN A 46 -5.13 -7.67 -3.16
N ALA A 47 -4.47 -7.98 -4.28
CA ALA A 47 -3.28 -8.81 -4.28
C ALA A 47 -2.11 -8.14 -3.57
N LEU A 48 -2.00 -6.81 -3.68
CA LEU A 48 -0.98 -6.00 -3.04
C LEU A 48 -1.62 -4.83 -2.31
N LEU A 49 -1.05 -4.47 -1.16
CA LEU A 49 -1.28 -3.18 -0.50
C LEU A 49 -0.05 -2.31 -0.71
N LEU A 50 -0.25 -1.12 -1.28
CA LEU A 50 0.78 -0.14 -1.56
C LEU A 50 0.57 1.07 -0.64
N ILE A 51 1.62 1.51 0.08
CA ILE A 51 1.58 2.72 0.90
C ILE A 51 2.78 3.59 0.58
N CYS A 52 2.55 4.90 0.51
CA CYS A 52 3.63 5.86 0.33
C CYS A 52 4.43 6.04 1.64
N ALA A 53 5.75 6.03 1.56
CA ALA A 53 6.63 6.28 2.69
C ALA A 53 6.30 7.62 3.35
N GLU A 54 5.95 8.63 2.54
CA GLU A 54 5.55 9.96 2.99
C GLU A 54 4.32 9.93 3.91
N ALA A 55 3.35 9.03 3.65
CA ALA A 55 2.19 8.84 4.52
C ALA A 55 2.59 8.27 5.88
N ILE A 56 3.49 7.28 5.89
CA ILE A 56 4.01 6.69 7.14
C ILE A 56 4.78 7.75 7.93
N GLU A 57 5.60 8.55 7.27
CA GLU A 57 6.38 9.62 7.88
C GLU A 57 5.51 10.72 8.51
N ILE A 58 4.38 11.06 7.88
CA ILE A 58 3.37 11.97 8.46
C ILE A 58 2.86 11.43 9.80
N LEU A 59 2.55 10.13 9.86
CA LEU A 59 2.05 9.49 11.09
C LEU A 59 3.13 9.37 12.16
N ILE A 60 4.37 9.09 11.78
CA ILE A 60 5.51 9.11 12.70
C ILE A 60 5.65 10.51 13.32
N GLY A 61 5.49 11.56 12.52
CA GLY A 61 5.48 12.95 12.98
C GLY A 61 4.36 13.27 13.97
N LYS A 62 3.27 12.51 13.94
CA LYS A 62 2.17 12.61 14.93
C LYS A 62 2.40 11.79 16.21
N GLY A 63 3.53 11.08 16.31
CA GLY A 63 3.91 10.30 17.47
C GLY A 63 3.60 8.81 17.43
N TYR A 64 3.10 8.28 16.30
CA TYR A 64 2.87 6.85 16.16
C TYR A 64 4.19 6.08 15.99
N PRO A 65 4.37 4.93 16.67
CA PRO A 65 5.60 4.13 16.59
C PRO A 65 5.62 3.25 15.35
N LEU A 66 5.64 3.86 14.17
CA LEU A 66 5.58 3.16 12.89
C LEU A 66 6.95 2.98 12.25
N PHE A 67 7.01 2.05 11.33
CA PHE A 67 8.14 1.72 10.46
C PHE A 67 7.57 1.17 9.14
N PHE A 68 8.39 1.03 8.12
CA PHE A 68 7.93 0.45 6.85
C PHE A 68 7.54 -1.01 7.06
N GLY A 69 6.33 -1.37 6.65
CA GLY A 69 5.71 -2.67 6.91
C GLY A 69 4.73 -2.69 8.09
N ALA A 70 4.78 -1.66 8.95
CA ALA A 70 3.95 -1.61 10.17
C ALA A 70 2.45 -1.61 9.88
N LEU A 71 2.02 -0.97 8.79
CA LEU A 71 0.60 -0.87 8.42
C LEU A 71 0.11 -2.06 7.60
N GLY A 72 0.98 -3.03 7.33
CA GLY A 72 0.65 -4.24 6.57
C GLY A 72 0.83 -4.10 5.07
N GLU A 73 1.53 -3.07 4.63
CA GLU A 73 1.80 -2.87 3.21
C GLU A 73 2.85 -3.84 2.68
N ASN A 74 2.60 -4.32 1.45
CA ASN A 74 3.52 -5.17 0.71
C ASN A 74 4.65 -4.36 0.06
N ILE A 75 4.33 -3.18 -0.46
CA ILE A 75 5.31 -2.29 -1.08
C ILE A 75 5.17 -0.92 -0.44
N THR A 76 6.24 -0.46 0.17
CA THR A 76 6.39 0.93 0.62
C THR A 76 7.01 1.72 -0.53
N MET A 77 6.28 2.70 -1.05
CA MET A 77 6.69 3.54 -2.18
C MET A 77 7.26 4.86 -1.68
N ARG A 78 8.29 5.38 -2.35
CA ARG A 78 8.86 6.69 -2.05
C ARG A 78 8.82 7.60 -3.27
N GLY A 79 8.61 8.89 -3.03
CA GLY A 79 8.61 9.91 -4.09
C GLY A 79 7.27 10.04 -4.81
N ILE A 80 6.21 9.41 -4.30
CA ILE A 80 4.86 9.51 -4.83
C ILE A 80 3.96 10.18 -3.78
N ASP A 81 3.31 11.28 -4.16
CA ASP A 81 2.36 11.94 -3.26
C ASP A 81 1.11 11.05 -3.12
N PRO A 82 0.79 10.58 -1.90
CA PRO A 82 -0.39 9.75 -1.67
C PRO A 82 -1.70 10.42 -2.14
N ARG A 83 -1.78 11.75 -2.08
CA ARG A 83 -2.96 12.49 -2.53
C ARG A 83 -3.16 12.47 -4.04
N GLY A 84 -2.13 12.13 -4.79
CA GLY A 84 -2.18 11.96 -6.25
C GLY A 84 -2.67 10.60 -6.73
N LEU A 85 -2.81 9.63 -5.83
CA LEU A 85 -3.23 8.28 -6.19
C LEU A 85 -4.72 8.25 -6.55
N ARG A 86 -5.07 7.52 -7.60
CA ARG A 86 -6.47 7.34 -8.04
C ARG A 86 -6.72 5.89 -8.42
N ILE A 87 -7.91 5.41 -8.11
CA ILE A 87 -8.39 4.10 -8.58
C ILE A 87 -8.36 4.09 -10.11
N GLY A 88 -7.89 2.97 -10.70
CA GLY A 88 -7.74 2.80 -12.14
C GLY A 88 -6.39 3.25 -12.70
N GLN A 89 -5.58 3.97 -11.94
CA GLN A 89 -4.20 4.27 -12.35
C GLN A 89 -3.37 2.99 -12.43
N ARG A 90 -2.51 2.92 -13.44
CA ARG A 90 -1.57 1.82 -13.63
C ARG A 90 -0.15 2.27 -13.40
N TYR A 91 0.57 1.46 -12.66
CA TYR A 91 1.97 1.71 -12.32
C TYR A 91 2.83 0.54 -12.75
N ARG A 92 3.95 0.86 -13.38
CA ARG A 92 5.06 -0.08 -13.53
C ARG A 92 5.93 0.02 -12.29
N ILE A 93 6.23 -1.13 -11.68
CA ILE A 93 7.06 -1.25 -10.48
C ILE A 93 8.10 -2.34 -10.77
N GLY A 94 9.32 -1.94 -11.13
CA GLY A 94 10.29 -2.90 -11.64
C GLY A 94 9.73 -3.68 -12.84
N GLU A 95 9.63 -4.99 -12.71
CA GLU A 95 9.06 -5.86 -13.76
C GLU A 95 7.52 -5.95 -13.72
N LEU A 96 6.88 -5.44 -12.65
CA LEU A 96 5.43 -5.54 -12.46
C LEU A 96 4.68 -4.49 -13.26
N LEU A 97 3.43 -4.83 -13.61
CA LEU A 97 2.40 -3.85 -13.95
C LEU A 97 1.22 -4.09 -13.02
N VAL A 98 0.80 -3.07 -12.31
CA VAL A 98 -0.30 -3.12 -11.35
C VAL A 98 -1.32 -2.03 -11.67
N GLU A 99 -2.57 -2.26 -11.25
CA GLU A 99 -3.65 -1.27 -11.32
C GLU A 99 -4.23 -1.04 -9.93
N LEU A 100 -4.39 0.21 -9.52
CA LEU A 100 -4.99 0.56 -8.25
C LEU A 100 -6.49 0.29 -8.30
N THR A 101 -6.99 -0.48 -7.34
CA THR A 101 -8.38 -0.97 -7.34
C THR A 101 -9.25 -0.35 -6.26
N LYS A 102 -8.67 -0.02 -5.10
CA LYS A 102 -9.45 0.38 -3.94
C LYS A 102 -8.58 1.11 -2.91
N VAL A 103 -9.15 2.13 -2.27
CA VAL A 103 -8.55 2.72 -1.07
C VAL A 103 -8.65 1.71 0.07
N ARG A 104 -7.56 1.49 0.79
CA ARG A 104 -7.55 0.59 1.95
C ARG A 104 -8.37 1.21 3.09
N VAL A 105 -9.32 0.44 3.62
CA VAL A 105 -10.02 0.78 4.87
C VAL A 105 -9.19 0.22 6.03
N PRO A 106 -8.67 1.06 6.94
CA PRO A 106 -7.90 0.57 8.07
C PRO A 106 -8.76 -0.24 9.03
N CYS A 107 -8.19 -1.31 9.59
CA CYS A 107 -8.87 -2.21 10.51
C CYS A 107 -8.34 -2.08 11.94
N SER A 108 -9.01 -2.75 12.87
CA SER A 108 -8.66 -2.72 14.30
C SER A 108 -7.27 -3.32 14.61
N ALA A 109 -6.68 -4.09 13.70
CA ALA A 109 -5.32 -4.58 13.87
C ALA A 109 -4.30 -3.44 14.05
N LEU A 110 -4.59 -2.24 13.52
CA LEU A 110 -3.73 -1.06 13.65
C LEU A 110 -3.84 -0.37 15.02
N ASP A 111 -4.81 -0.72 15.84
CA ASP A 111 -5.00 -0.11 17.17
C ASP A 111 -3.81 -0.39 18.11
N VAL A 112 -2.99 -1.39 17.81
CA VAL A 112 -1.74 -1.66 18.55
C VAL A 112 -0.76 -0.48 18.50
N TYR A 113 -0.83 0.38 17.48
CA TYR A 113 0.01 1.58 17.36
C TYR A 113 -0.60 2.81 18.04
N GLY A 114 -1.88 2.76 18.36
CA GLY A 114 -2.62 3.83 19.00
C GLY A 114 -4.08 3.86 18.56
N SER A 115 -4.99 4.11 19.50
CA SER A 115 -6.45 4.04 19.24
C SER A 115 -6.95 5.10 18.23
N SER A 116 -6.18 6.16 18.00
CA SER A 116 -6.53 7.25 17.08
C SER A 116 -6.03 7.05 15.66
N ILE A 117 -5.19 6.03 15.42
CA ILE A 117 -4.48 5.88 14.12
C ILE A 117 -5.45 5.76 12.94
N LYS A 118 -6.56 5.06 13.10
CA LYS A 118 -7.53 4.88 12.02
C LYS A 118 -8.15 6.21 11.57
N ARG A 119 -8.40 7.14 12.51
CA ARG A 119 -8.93 8.47 12.20
C ARG A 119 -7.92 9.35 11.49
N ASP A 120 -6.64 9.19 11.81
CA ASP A 120 -5.56 9.94 11.17
C ASP A 120 -5.21 9.41 9.77
N LEU A 121 -5.58 8.16 9.48
CA LEU A 121 -5.39 7.53 8.17
C LEU A 121 -6.58 7.70 7.22
N TYR A 122 -7.80 7.81 7.78
CA TYR A 122 -9.02 7.59 7.00
C TYR A 122 -10.20 8.33 7.63
N ASP A 123 -10.78 9.24 6.90
CA ASP A 123 -11.92 10.05 7.35
C ASP A 123 -13.20 9.77 6.55
N ARG A 124 -14.28 10.50 6.88
CA ARG A 124 -15.58 10.35 6.19
C ARG A 124 -15.50 10.74 4.72
N ARG A 125 -14.65 11.70 4.36
CA ARG A 125 -14.49 12.15 2.98
C ARG A 125 -13.79 11.07 2.15
N VAL A 126 -12.74 10.45 2.69
CA VAL A 126 -12.09 9.29 2.05
C VAL A 126 -13.09 8.15 1.87
N LYS A 127 -13.90 7.86 2.89
CA LYS A 127 -14.96 6.85 2.80
C LYS A 127 -15.97 7.15 1.70
N ALA A 128 -16.27 8.41 1.46
CA ALA A 128 -17.17 8.87 0.40
C ALA A 128 -16.51 8.91 -0.99
N GLY A 129 -15.21 8.57 -1.09
CA GLY A 129 -14.45 8.62 -2.35
C GLY A 129 -13.98 10.01 -2.76
N ASP A 130 -13.89 10.95 -1.83
CA ASP A 130 -13.47 12.33 -2.10
C ASP A 130 -11.94 12.46 -2.04
N PRO A 131 -11.28 12.59 -3.20
CA PRO A 131 -9.82 12.68 -3.25
C PRO A 131 -9.27 14.05 -2.79
N SER A 132 -10.13 15.00 -2.46
CA SER A 132 -9.70 16.29 -1.90
C SER A 132 -9.52 16.23 -0.36
N SER A 133 -9.82 15.09 0.27
CA SER A 133 -9.53 14.90 1.68
C SER A 133 -8.02 14.98 1.95
N PRO A 134 -7.58 15.66 3.02
CA PRO A 134 -6.18 15.65 3.42
C PRO A 134 -5.67 14.24 3.78
N ASN A 135 -6.58 13.32 4.10
CA ASN A 135 -6.25 11.94 4.43
C ASN A 135 -6.28 10.99 3.21
N TRP A 136 -6.56 11.51 2.00
CA TRP A 136 -6.61 10.68 0.81
C TRP A 136 -5.28 9.97 0.58
N GLY A 137 -5.34 8.65 0.37
CA GLY A 137 -4.17 7.83 0.09
C GLY A 137 -3.28 7.49 1.28
N LEU A 138 -3.50 8.11 2.46
CA LEU A 138 -2.65 7.86 3.64
C LEU A 138 -2.74 6.42 4.14
N SER A 139 -3.91 5.79 4.04
CA SER A 139 -4.11 4.39 4.45
C SER A 139 -3.61 3.38 3.42
N GLY A 140 -3.22 3.85 2.24
CA GLY A 140 -2.75 3.03 1.13
C GLY A 140 -3.83 2.65 0.13
N MET A 141 -3.37 2.05 -0.96
CA MET A 141 -4.20 1.56 -2.06
C MET A 141 -3.97 0.07 -2.26
N TYR A 142 -5.04 -0.67 -2.43
CA TYR A 142 -4.94 -2.02 -2.96
C TYR A 142 -4.72 -1.99 -4.47
N ALA A 143 -4.05 -3.01 -4.96
CA ALA A 143 -3.78 -3.16 -6.38
C ALA A 143 -4.01 -4.60 -6.85
N THR A 144 -4.43 -4.73 -8.11
CA THR A 144 -4.41 -5.97 -8.86
C THR A 144 -3.14 -6.06 -9.68
N VAL A 145 -2.65 -7.27 -9.90
CA VAL A 145 -1.44 -7.53 -10.69
C VAL A 145 -1.84 -7.83 -12.13
N ILE A 146 -1.48 -6.94 -13.05
CA ILE A 146 -1.74 -7.10 -14.49
C ILE A 146 -0.62 -7.90 -15.16
N LYS A 147 0.64 -7.60 -14.80
CA LYS A 147 1.81 -8.34 -15.25
C LYS A 147 2.61 -8.78 -14.03
N THR A 148 2.86 -10.07 -13.92
CA THR A 148 3.71 -10.68 -12.89
C THR A 148 5.18 -10.37 -13.12
N GLY A 149 5.99 -10.51 -12.08
CA GLY A 149 7.43 -10.35 -12.15
C GLY A 149 8.07 -10.16 -10.79
N ALA A 150 9.38 -9.96 -10.79
CA ALA A 150 10.14 -9.66 -9.60
C ALA A 150 10.11 -8.15 -9.29
N VAL A 151 10.13 -7.83 -8.00
CA VAL A 151 10.29 -6.46 -7.49
C VAL A 151 11.42 -6.46 -6.47
N ARG A 152 12.25 -5.41 -6.52
CA ARG A 152 13.40 -5.22 -5.63
C ARG A 152 13.34 -3.85 -5.01
N GLN A 153 14.02 -3.68 -3.89
CA GLN A 153 14.26 -2.36 -3.31
C GLN A 153 14.97 -1.46 -4.35
N GLU A 154 14.63 -0.18 -4.38
CA GLU A 154 15.09 0.84 -5.33
C GLU A 154 14.58 0.67 -6.77
N ASP A 155 13.76 -0.35 -7.07
CA ASP A 155 13.10 -0.42 -8.37
C ASP A 155 12.27 0.84 -8.64
N ILE A 156 12.30 1.29 -9.89
CA ILE A 156 11.58 2.51 -10.30
C ILE A 156 10.09 2.23 -10.37
N ILE A 157 9.31 3.18 -9.86
CA ILE A 157 7.85 3.20 -9.95
C ILE A 157 7.46 4.30 -10.93
N THR A 158 6.72 3.97 -11.97
CA THR A 158 6.29 4.95 -12.97
C THR A 158 4.80 4.79 -13.26
N LEU A 159 4.07 5.91 -13.21
CA LEU A 159 2.69 5.96 -13.69
C LEU A 159 2.70 5.80 -15.22
N VAL A 160 2.05 4.75 -15.72
CA VAL A 160 2.03 4.43 -17.15
C VAL A 160 0.67 4.66 -17.79
N ASP A 161 -0.39 4.74 -16.98
CA ASP A 161 -1.74 5.01 -17.46
C ASP A 161 -2.53 5.76 -16.39
N GLN A 162 -3.23 6.79 -16.81
CA GLN A 162 -4.07 7.59 -15.92
C GLN A 162 -5.44 6.94 -15.74
N ALA A 163 -6.04 7.13 -14.57
CA ALA A 163 -7.44 6.79 -14.38
C ALA A 163 -8.30 7.67 -15.31
N VAL A 164 -9.22 7.06 -16.00
CA VAL A 164 -10.18 7.74 -16.88
C VAL A 164 -11.34 8.30 -16.06
#